data_d9222638d30de920f6e0ecb98644d5e0
#
_entry.id   d9222638d30de920f6e0ecb98644d5e0
#
_cell.length_a   1.000
_cell.length_b   1.000
_cell.length_c   1.000
_cell.angle_alpha   90.00
_cell.angle_beta   90.00
_cell.angle_gamma   90.00
#
_symmetry.space_group_name_H-M   'P 1'
#
loop_
_entity.id
_entity.type
_entity.pdbx_description
1 polymer ?
#
loop_
_entity_poly.entity_id
_entity_poly.type
_entity_poly.pdbx_seq_one_letter_code
_entity_poly.pdbx_strand_id
1 'polypeptide(L)'
;MNTSVNVGQLKNNEAKQPIPVNAEREAAKNWEIIGALNQSLAHAIDLRSRTKQAYWSAKGGNFYTLHKMFNDFSADLDSATDELAARVMALGGSPVRTISIVAKTSKLPPYPTGIVQASEHLDALVASYEAASNHLPAVMKRVVQAGDHSTASIVTGFAKMLDEQVGFFTAHIPAEWVTSSRKLSLS
;
A
#
# COMPACT_ATOMS: atom_id res chain seq x y z
N MET A 1 -22.95 -45.99 -49.67
CA MET A 1 -21.55 -45.94 -49.21
C MET A 1 -21.47 -45.03 -48.01
N ASN A 2 -21.42 -45.62 -46.84
CA ASN A 2 -21.50 -44.93 -45.57
C ASN A 2 -20.07 -44.88 -44.99
N THR A 3 -19.43 -43.73 -44.97
CA THR A 3 -18.13 -43.53 -44.33
C THR A 3 -18.36 -42.92 -42.98
N SER A 4 -18.43 -43.78 -41.95
CA SER A 4 -18.43 -43.38 -40.55
C SER A 4 -17.06 -42.89 -40.20
N VAL A 5 -16.89 -41.58 -39.90
CA VAL A 5 -15.68 -41.04 -39.34
C VAL A 5 -15.66 -41.37 -37.83
N ASN A 6 -14.66 -42.15 -37.44
CA ASN A 6 -14.42 -42.58 -36.07
C ASN A 6 -13.80 -41.42 -35.27
N VAL A 7 -14.59 -40.78 -34.41
CA VAL A 7 -14.21 -39.65 -33.54
C VAL A 7 -13.70 -40.16 -32.16
N GLY A 8 -13.07 -41.28 -32.15
CA GLY A 8 -12.61 -41.87 -30.89
C GLY A 8 -11.13 -42.13 -30.86
N GLN A 9 -10.29 -41.13 -30.61
CA GLN A 9 -8.98 -41.22 -29.93
C GLN A 9 -8.14 -39.94 -30.08
N LEU A 10 -8.58 -38.86 -29.42
CA LEU A 10 -7.66 -37.82 -28.96
C LEU A 10 -7.59 -37.94 -27.44
N LYS A 11 -6.93 -38.95 -26.94
CA LYS A 11 -6.44 -38.98 -25.58
C LYS A 11 -5.21 -38.05 -25.56
N ASN A 12 -5.42 -36.79 -25.21
CA ASN A 12 -4.34 -35.91 -24.83
C ASN A 12 -3.68 -36.44 -23.55
N ASN A 13 -2.70 -37.26 -23.74
CA ASN A 13 -1.73 -37.66 -22.72
C ASN A 13 -0.64 -36.57 -22.71
N GLU A 14 -1.00 -35.32 -22.43
CA GLU A 14 -0.02 -34.32 -21.99
C GLU A 14 0.42 -34.74 -20.58
N ALA A 15 1.42 -35.61 -20.52
CA ALA A 15 2.16 -35.82 -19.29
C ALA A 15 2.66 -34.42 -18.84
N LYS A 16 2.11 -33.93 -17.73
CA LYS A 16 2.55 -32.70 -17.06
C LYS A 16 4.06 -32.86 -16.86
N GLN A 17 4.86 -32.16 -17.67
CA GLN A 17 6.31 -32.16 -17.48
C GLN A 17 6.58 -31.62 -16.06
N PRO A 18 7.48 -32.26 -15.30
CA PRO A 18 7.80 -31.78 -13.96
C PRO A 18 8.32 -30.35 -14.06
N ILE A 19 7.72 -29.44 -13.29
CA ILE A 19 8.14 -28.03 -13.21
C ILE A 19 9.59 -28.05 -12.71
N PRO A 20 10.53 -27.38 -13.40
CA PRO A 20 11.90 -27.29 -12.94
C PRO A 20 11.97 -26.72 -11.52
N VAL A 21 12.80 -27.32 -10.65
CA VAL A 21 12.95 -26.88 -9.23
C VAL A 21 13.26 -25.39 -9.10
N ASN A 22 13.93 -24.80 -10.08
CA ASN A 22 14.19 -23.36 -10.13
C ASN A 22 12.91 -22.53 -10.37
N ALA A 23 11.98 -23.01 -11.19
CA ALA A 23 10.72 -22.33 -11.46
C ALA A 23 9.80 -22.34 -10.22
N GLU A 24 9.81 -23.43 -9.44
CA GLU A 24 9.06 -23.48 -8.17
C GLU A 24 9.62 -22.50 -7.13
N ARG A 25 10.95 -22.36 -7.05
CA ARG A 25 11.60 -21.39 -6.15
C ARG A 25 11.34 -19.95 -6.57
N GLU A 26 11.35 -19.66 -7.86
CA GLU A 26 11.01 -18.32 -8.37
C GLU A 26 9.54 -17.99 -8.13
N ALA A 27 8.64 -18.94 -8.36
CA ALA A 27 7.23 -18.79 -8.06
C ALA A 27 7.01 -18.51 -6.56
N ALA A 28 7.66 -19.25 -5.67
CA ALA A 28 7.55 -19.04 -4.22
C ALA A 28 8.03 -17.64 -3.80
N LYS A 29 9.18 -17.18 -4.34
CA LYS A 29 9.67 -15.79 -4.08
C LYS A 29 8.69 -14.74 -4.58
N ASN A 30 8.11 -14.91 -5.75
CA ASN A 30 7.12 -13.99 -6.30
C ASN A 30 5.87 -13.94 -5.42
N TRP A 31 5.41 -15.06 -4.84
CA TRP A 31 4.27 -15.07 -3.93
C TRP A 31 4.54 -14.30 -2.64
N GLU A 32 5.74 -14.36 -2.08
CA GLU A 32 6.13 -13.55 -0.91
C GLU A 32 6.14 -12.05 -1.23
N ILE A 33 6.67 -11.67 -2.40
CA ILE A 33 6.67 -10.27 -2.86
C ILE A 33 5.24 -9.79 -3.11
N ILE A 34 4.41 -10.58 -3.80
CA ILE A 34 3.00 -10.28 -4.05
C ILE A 34 2.25 -10.04 -2.73
N GLY A 35 2.47 -10.89 -1.72
CA GLY A 35 1.88 -10.74 -0.40
C GLY A 35 2.28 -9.42 0.27
N ALA A 36 3.57 -9.07 0.22
CA ALA A 36 4.10 -7.84 0.78
C ALA A 36 3.61 -6.59 0.03
N LEU A 37 3.55 -6.63 -1.30
CA LEU A 37 2.99 -5.56 -2.14
C LEU A 37 1.49 -5.37 -1.89
N ASN A 38 0.72 -6.44 -1.74
CA ASN A 38 -0.70 -6.36 -1.41
C ASN A 38 -0.95 -5.73 -0.03
N GLN A 39 -0.04 -5.92 0.94
CA GLN A 39 -0.11 -5.20 2.21
C GLN A 39 0.21 -3.72 2.03
N SER A 40 1.25 -3.37 1.26
CA SER A 40 1.57 -1.98 0.92
C SER A 40 0.43 -1.30 0.16
N LEU A 41 -0.20 -2.00 -0.77
CA LEU A 41 -1.39 -1.55 -1.50
C LEU A 41 -2.57 -1.29 -0.56
N ALA A 42 -2.81 -2.18 0.41
CA ALA A 42 -3.86 -1.96 1.41
C ALA A 42 -3.56 -0.75 2.30
N HIS A 43 -2.29 -0.52 2.67
CA HIS A 43 -1.88 0.69 3.39
C HIS A 43 -2.13 1.95 2.55
N ALA A 44 -1.76 1.97 1.26
CA ALA A 44 -1.96 3.12 0.38
C ALA A 44 -3.45 3.49 0.25
N ILE A 45 -4.33 2.51 0.05
CA ILE A 45 -5.78 2.72 -0.04
C ILE A 45 -6.36 3.24 1.28
N ASP A 46 -5.92 2.69 2.42
CA ASP A 46 -6.37 3.12 3.75
C ASP A 46 -5.86 4.54 4.05
N LEU A 47 -4.58 4.86 3.78
CA LEU A 47 -4.02 6.20 3.91
C LEU A 47 -4.79 7.21 3.07
N ARG A 48 -5.12 6.88 1.83
CA ARG A 48 -5.95 7.74 0.98
C ARG A 48 -7.30 8.05 1.62
N SER A 49 -7.97 7.04 2.17
CA SER A 49 -9.24 7.21 2.84
C SER A 49 -9.13 8.15 4.05
N ARG A 50 -8.07 8.00 4.87
CA ARG A 50 -7.78 8.85 6.04
C ARG A 50 -7.46 10.28 5.65
N THR A 51 -6.64 10.46 4.61
CA THR A 51 -6.30 11.77 4.06
C THR A 51 -7.54 12.49 3.52
N LYS A 52 -8.45 11.76 2.86
CA LYS A 52 -9.76 12.31 2.45
C LYS A 52 -10.66 12.62 3.64
N GLN A 53 -10.63 11.83 4.71
CA GLN A 53 -11.35 12.15 5.94
C GLN A 53 -10.85 13.47 6.53
N ALA A 54 -9.53 13.68 6.58
CA ALA A 54 -8.95 14.96 7.02
C ALA A 54 -9.36 16.11 6.09
N TYR A 55 -9.30 15.89 4.77
CA TYR A 55 -9.76 16.87 3.77
C TYR A 55 -11.19 17.35 4.00
N TRP A 56 -12.11 16.44 4.35
CA TRP A 56 -13.52 16.79 4.54
C TRP A 56 -13.83 17.39 5.92
N SER A 57 -13.07 17.01 6.95
CA SER A 57 -13.45 17.26 8.36
C SER A 57 -12.60 18.29 9.05
N ALA A 58 -11.35 18.52 8.63
CA ALA A 58 -10.42 19.41 9.32
C ALA A 58 -10.93 20.87 9.31
N LYS A 59 -10.87 21.50 10.49
CA LYS A 59 -11.20 22.92 10.70
C LYS A 59 -10.08 23.60 11.47
N GLY A 60 -10.01 24.93 11.39
CA GLY A 60 -9.05 25.72 12.15
C GLY A 60 -8.19 26.64 11.29
N GLY A 61 -7.10 27.14 11.85
CA GLY A 61 -6.15 27.99 11.15
C GLY A 61 -5.52 27.30 9.94
N ASN A 62 -5.10 28.08 8.95
CA ASN A 62 -4.50 27.58 7.71
C ASN A 62 -5.38 26.59 6.90
N PHE A 63 -6.70 26.62 7.13
CA PHE A 63 -7.67 25.71 6.52
C PHE A 63 -7.43 25.53 5.01
N TYR A 64 -7.31 26.61 4.26
CA TYR A 64 -7.14 26.53 2.80
C TYR A 64 -5.88 25.78 2.39
N THR A 65 -4.76 26.07 3.05
CA THR A 65 -3.46 25.41 2.77
C THR A 65 -3.52 23.91 3.08
N LEU A 66 -4.04 23.57 4.26
CA LEU A 66 -4.17 22.16 4.68
C LEU A 66 -5.18 21.40 3.81
N HIS A 67 -6.30 22.02 3.47
CA HIS A 67 -7.30 21.44 2.59
C HIS A 67 -6.71 21.11 1.22
N LYS A 68 -5.96 22.06 0.62
CA LYS A 68 -5.26 21.81 -0.64
C LYS A 68 -4.24 20.69 -0.49
N MET A 69 -3.40 20.69 0.54
CA MET A 69 -2.37 19.67 0.80
C MET A 69 -2.98 18.28 0.97
N PHE A 70 -4.05 18.12 1.75
CA PHE A 70 -4.73 16.84 1.91
C PHE A 70 -5.32 16.33 0.58
N ASN A 71 -5.84 17.25 -0.25
CA ASN A 71 -6.33 16.86 -1.58
C ASN A 71 -5.22 16.37 -2.50
N ASP A 72 -4.11 17.11 -2.57
CA ASP A 72 -2.97 16.76 -3.42
C ASP A 72 -2.35 15.42 -2.97
N PHE A 73 -2.12 15.23 -1.68
CA PHE A 73 -1.58 13.98 -1.15
C PHE A 73 -2.51 12.77 -1.34
N SER A 74 -3.82 13.00 -1.31
CA SER A 74 -4.78 11.96 -1.66
C SER A 74 -4.67 11.55 -3.14
N ALA A 75 -4.36 12.47 -4.05
CA ALA A 75 -4.15 12.18 -5.47
C ALA A 75 -2.82 11.44 -5.71
N ASP A 76 -1.77 11.79 -4.97
CA ASP A 76 -0.49 11.07 -5.00
C ASP A 76 -0.68 9.61 -4.56
N LEU A 77 -1.49 9.37 -3.51
CA LEU A 77 -1.83 8.03 -3.05
C LEU A 77 -2.66 7.23 -4.06
N ASP A 78 -3.53 7.87 -4.86
CA ASP A 78 -4.22 7.20 -5.96
C ASP A 78 -3.20 6.70 -6.99
N SER A 79 -2.23 7.55 -7.38
CA SER A 79 -1.19 7.18 -8.34
C SER A 79 -0.30 6.04 -7.81
N ALA A 80 0.11 6.10 -6.54
CA ALA A 80 0.90 5.04 -5.91
C ALA A 80 0.10 3.72 -5.80
N THR A 81 -1.20 3.80 -5.53
CA THR A 81 -2.12 2.65 -5.49
C THR A 81 -2.14 1.93 -6.85
N ASP A 82 -2.28 2.68 -7.94
CA ASP A 82 -2.32 2.12 -9.28
C ASP A 82 -0.98 1.47 -9.67
N GLU A 83 0.14 2.09 -9.31
CA GLU A 83 1.47 1.55 -9.58
C GLU A 83 1.74 0.24 -8.82
N LEU A 84 1.40 0.20 -7.52
CA LEU A 84 1.51 -1.01 -6.71
C LEU A 84 0.61 -2.13 -7.24
N ALA A 85 -0.63 -1.81 -7.61
CA ALA A 85 -1.58 -2.78 -8.16
C ALA A 85 -1.11 -3.35 -9.51
N ALA A 86 -0.63 -2.49 -10.42
CA ALA A 86 -0.06 -2.90 -11.69
C ALA A 86 1.14 -3.85 -11.49
N ARG A 87 1.99 -3.58 -10.49
CA ARG A 87 3.13 -4.44 -10.20
C ARG A 87 2.71 -5.80 -9.66
N VAL A 88 1.70 -5.87 -8.78
CA VAL A 88 1.13 -7.14 -8.31
C VAL A 88 0.64 -7.99 -9.49
N MET A 89 -0.06 -7.37 -10.45
CA MET A 89 -0.53 -8.06 -11.66
C MET A 89 0.64 -8.54 -12.53
N ALA A 90 1.67 -7.72 -12.72
CA ALA A 90 2.85 -8.08 -13.52
C ALA A 90 3.63 -9.27 -12.93
N LEU A 91 3.55 -9.47 -11.62
CA LEU A 91 4.12 -10.64 -10.93
C LEU A 91 3.20 -11.87 -10.95
N GLY A 92 2.04 -11.80 -11.60
CA GLY A 92 1.05 -12.88 -11.69
C GLY A 92 0.11 -12.97 -10.49
N GLY A 93 0.10 -11.95 -9.62
CA GLY A 93 -0.78 -11.88 -8.46
C GLY A 93 -2.14 -11.21 -8.74
N SER A 94 -2.99 -11.19 -7.71
CA SER A 94 -4.25 -10.45 -7.71
C SER A 94 -4.16 -9.30 -6.70
N PRO A 95 -4.34 -8.04 -7.15
CA PRO A 95 -4.30 -6.89 -6.25
C PRO A 95 -5.45 -6.91 -5.24
N VAL A 96 -5.19 -6.45 -4.00
CA VAL A 96 -6.22 -6.18 -2.99
C VAL A 96 -7.08 -5.02 -3.45
N ARG A 97 -8.42 -5.20 -3.54
CA ARG A 97 -9.28 -4.25 -4.26
C ARG A 97 -10.47 -3.72 -3.49
N THR A 98 -11.06 -4.52 -2.60
CA THR A 98 -12.30 -4.13 -1.96
C THR A 98 -12.05 -3.56 -0.56
N ILE A 99 -12.86 -2.59 -0.14
CA ILE A 99 -12.75 -1.96 1.17
C ILE A 99 -12.75 -2.99 2.30
N SER A 100 -13.58 -4.04 2.19
CA SER A 100 -13.65 -5.11 3.20
C SER A 100 -12.37 -5.92 3.31
N ILE A 101 -11.64 -6.11 2.21
CA ILE A 101 -10.34 -6.79 2.20
C ILE A 101 -9.25 -5.83 2.68
N VAL A 102 -9.27 -4.57 2.23
CA VAL A 102 -8.35 -3.52 2.69
C VAL A 102 -8.40 -3.39 4.21
N ALA A 103 -9.60 -3.30 4.79
CA ALA A 103 -9.78 -3.20 6.25
C ALA A 103 -9.22 -4.40 7.04
N LYS A 104 -9.15 -5.59 6.43
CA LYS A 104 -8.54 -6.78 7.05
C LYS A 104 -7.03 -6.87 6.84
N THR A 105 -6.53 -6.30 5.75
CA THR A 105 -5.13 -6.40 5.30
C THR A 105 -4.28 -5.26 5.81
N SER A 106 -4.83 -4.04 5.87
CA SER A 106 -4.15 -2.88 6.44
C SER A 106 -3.84 -3.13 7.92
N LYS A 107 -2.63 -2.75 8.32
CA LYS A 107 -2.11 -2.85 9.70
C LYS A 107 -1.81 -1.49 10.29
N LEU A 108 -2.36 -0.44 9.69
CA LEU A 108 -2.24 0.91 10.22
C LEU A 108 -2.96 1.05 11.56
N PRO A 109 -2.48 1.89 12.49
CA PRO A 109 -3.14 2.14 13.76
C PRO A 109 -4.56 2.68 13.51
N PRO A 110 -5.51 2.49 14.46
CA PRO A 110 -6.85 3.04 14.32
C PRO A 110 -6.82 4.55 14.08
N TYR A 111 -7.60 5.03 13.10
CA TYR A 111 -7.77 6.47 12.90
C TYR A 111 -8.82 7.00 13.88
N PRO A 112 -8.52 8.09 14.62
CA PRO A 112 -9.45 8.61 15.62
C PRO A 112 -10.78 9.04 15.00
N THR A 113 -11.87 8.77 15.69
CA THR A 113 -13.22 9.19 15.29
C THR A 113 -13.62 10.48 16.01
N GLY A 114 -14.38 11.34 15.32
CA GLY A 114 -14.92 12.56 15.92
C GLY A 114 -13.92 13.71 16.05
N ILE A 115 -12.70 13.57 15.60
CA ILE A 115 -11.74 14.68 15.56
C ILE A 115 -12.14 15.69 14.49
N VAL A 116 -11.92 16.98 14.79
CA VAL A 116 -12.32 18.10 13.94
C VAL A 116 -11.18 19.11 13.76
N GLN A 117 -10.28 19.24 14.73
CA GLN A 117 -9.17 20.19 14.64
C GLN A 117 -8.12 19.69 13.62
N ALA A 118 -7.65 20.59 12.79
CA ALA A 118 -6.64 20.27 11.78
C ALA A 118 -5.36 19.63 12.38
N SER A 119 -4.94 20.09 13.56
CA SER A 119 -3.81 19.53 14.31
C SER A 119 -4.00 18.05 14.69
N GLU A 120 -5.22 17.67 15.14
CA GLU A 120 -5.54 16.29 15.49
C GLU A 120 -5.49 15.39 14.24
N HIS A 121 -5.95 15.89 13.10
CA HIS A 121 -5.84 15.18 11.82
C HIS A 121 -4.38 15.05 11.37
N LEU A 122 -3.55 16.09 11.53
CA LEU A 122 -2.14 16.04 11.19
C LEU A 122 -1.41 14.98 12.03
N ASP A 123 -1.60 14.95 13.35
CA ASP A 123 -1.01 13.95 14.24
C ASP A 123 -1.42 12.51 13.85
N ALA A 124 -2.71 12.30 13.59
CA ALA A 124 -3.24 11.00 13.19
C ALA A 124 -2.71 10.54 11.81
N LEU A 125 -2.52 11.48 10.88
CA LEU A 125 -1.94 11.19 9.57
C LEU A 125 -0.45 10.89 9.69
N VAL A 126 0.33 11.66 10.45
CA VAL A 126 1.75 11.36 10.71
C VAL A 126 1.90 9.93 11.23
N ALA A 127 1.18 9.56 12.28
CA ALA A 127 1.24 8.22 12.84
C ALA A 127 0.86 7.12 11.82
N SER A 128 -0.13 7.40 10.96
CA SER A 128 -0.57 6.46 9.93
C SER A 128 0.47 6.28 8.82
N TYR A 129 1.06 7.36 8.34
CA TYR A 129 2.06 7.35 7.28
C TYR A 129 3.38 6.75 7.74
N GLU A 130 3.84 7.08 8.96
CA GLU A 130 5.00 6.45 9.58
C GLU A 130 4.83 4.94 9.73
N ALA A 131 3.64 4.48 10.16
CA ALA A 131 3.35 3.05 10.26
C ALA A 131 3.40 2.36 8.89
N ALA A 132 2.95 3.02 7.82
CA ALA A 132 3.06 2.50 6.47
C ALA A 132 4.52 2.48 5.98
N SER A 133 5.28 3.56 6.21
CA SER A 133 6.70 3.64 5.85
C SER A 133 7.53 2.58 6.58
N ASN A 134 7.30 2.35 7.86
CA ASN A 134 7.98 1.34 8.68
C ASN A 134 7.79 -0.12 8.18
N HIS A 135 6.77 -0.38 7.37
CA HIS A 135 6.59 -1.69 6.72
C HIS A 135 7.55 -1.90 5.54
N LEU A 136 7.92 -0.85 4.82
CA LEU A 136 8.61 -0.93 3.54
C LEU A 136 10.04 -1.51 3.58
N PRO A 137 10.87 -1.33 4.63
CA PRO A 137 12.17 -1.99 4.72
C PRO A 137 12.09 -3.52 4.64
N ALA A 138 11.05 -4.13 5.25
CA ALA A 138 10.84 -5.57 5.18
C ALA A 138 10.43 -6.03 3.78
N VAL A 139 9.63 -5.21 3.05
CA VAL A 139 9.29 -5.44 1.64
C VAL A 139 10.54 -5.36 0.78
N MET A 140 11.32 -4.27 0.93
CA MET A 140 12.55 -4.04 0.18
C MET A 140 13.55 -5.17 0.35
N LYS A 141 13.73 -5.69 1.57
CA LYS A 141 14.62 -6.83 1.83
C LYS A 141 14.26 -8.05 0.96
N ARG A 142 12.96 -8.39 0.87
CA ARG A 142 12.49 -9.52 0.05
C ARG A 142 12.71 -9.28 -1.43
N VAL A 143 12.41 -8.07 -1.90
CA VAL A 143 12.55 -7.64 -3.29
C VAL A 143 14.02 -7.70 -3.74
N VAL A 144 14.94 -7.18 -2.92
CA VAL A 144 16.38 -7.22 -3.21
C VAL A 144 16.91 -8.66 -3.22
N GLN A 145 16.48 -9.50 -2.27
CA GLN A 145 16.86 -10.92 -2.24
C GLN A 145 16.37 -11.70 -3.45
N ALA A 146 15.27 -11.26 -4.06
CA ALA A 146 14.77 -11.84 -5.30
C ALA A 146 15.44 -11.29 -6.58
N GLY A 147 16.20 -10.20 -6.47
CA GLY A 147 16.80 -9.51 -7.62
C GLY A 147 15.79 -8.73 -8.48
N ASP A 148 14.62 -8.40 -7.92
CA ASP A 148 13.56 -7.71 -8.64
C ASP A 148 13.74 -6.18 -8.57
N HIS A 149 14.57 -5.66 -9.46
CA HIS A 149 14.90 -4.22 -9.52
C HIS A 149 13.69 -3.35 -9.87
N SER A 150 12.74 -3.84 -10.66
CA SER A 150 11.53 -3.10 -11.02
C SER A 150 10.64 -2.88 -9.80
N THR A 151 10.42 -3.92 -8.99
CA THR A 151 9.68 -3.79 -7.72
C THR A 151 10.44 -2.91 -6.72
N ALA A 152 11.77 -3.01 -6.67
CA ALA A 152 12.60 -2.18 -5.79
C ALA A 152 12.42 -0.68 -6.09
N SER A 153 12.36 -0.30 -7.37
CA SER A 153 12.11 1.09 -7.78
C SER A 153 10.76 1.60 -7.29
N ILE A 154 9.70 0.81 -7.48
CA ILE A 154 8.33 1.16 -7.07
C ILE A 154 8.26 1.33 -5.54
N VAL A 155 8.81 0.39 -4.78
CA VAL A 155 8.83 0.45 -3.31
C VAL A 155 9.62 1.65 -2.81
N THR A 156 10.75 1.98 -3.47
CA THR A 156 11.55 3.17 -3.16
C THR A 156 10.78 4.47 -3.43
N GLY A 157 10.09 4.55 -4.57
CA GLY A 157 9.23 5.69 -4.92
C GLY A 157 8.13 5.91 -3.90
N PHE A 158 7.45 4.83 -3.50
CA PHE A 158 6.40 4.89 -2.48
C PHE A 158 6.94 5.32 -1.12
N ALA A 159 8.08 4.77 -0.67
CA ALA A 159 8.73 5.17 0.58
C ALA A 159 9.08 6.66 0.59
N LYS A 160 9.72 7.14 -0.50
CA LYS A 160 10.09 8.56 -0.64
C LYS A 160 8.87 9.47 -0.56
N MET A 161 7.78 9.13 -1.27
CA MET A 161 6.54 9.90 -1.22
C MET A 161 5.98 9.98 0.20
N LEU A 162 5.93 8.85 0.94
CA LEU A 162 5.44 8.84 2.31
C LEU A 162 6.30 9.72 3.23
N ASP A 163 7.63 9.63 3.13
CA ASP A 163 8.56 10.39 3.96
C ASP A 163 8.46 11.90 3.68
N GLU A 164 8.32 12.30 2.42
CA GLU A 164 8.09 13.69 2.03
C GLU A 164 6.77 14.23 2.62
N GLN A 165 5.69 13.46 2.53
CA GLN A 165 4.38 13.85 3.03
C GLN A 165 4.35 13.93 4.56
N VAL A 166 5.03 13.03 5.28
CA VAL A 166 5.25 13.12 6.74
C VAL A 166 5.98 14.42 7.09
N GLY A 167 7.02 14.77 6.34
CA GLY A 167 7.74 16.03 6.53
C GLY A 167 6.83 17.25 6.41
N PHE A 168 5.95 17.28 5.42
CA PHE A 168 4.97 18.36 5.25
C PHE A 168 3.93 18.39 6.39
N PHE A 169 3.39 17.26 6.79
CA PHE A 169 2.45 17.21 7.93
C PHE A 169 3.11 17.74 9.20
N THR A 170 4.31 17.26 9.51
CA THR A 170 5.06 17.64 10.71
C THR A 170 5.37 19.15 10.73
N ALA A 171 5.71 19.73 9.58
CA ALA A 171 5.98 21.17 9.47
C ALA A 171 4.75 22.06 9.73
N HIS A 172 3.54 21.50 9.63
CA HIS A 172 2.29 22.20 9.91
C HIS A 172 1.74 21.96 11.32
N ILE A 173 2.38 21.08 12.11
CA ILE A 173 2.03 20.87 13.53
C ILE A 173 2.63 22.01 14.36
N PRO A 174 1.84 22.79 15.13
CA PRO A 174 2.36 23.86 15.97
C PRO A 174 3.36 23.32 17.01
N ALA A 175 4.47 24.03 17.24
CA ALA A 175 5.53 23.61 18.17
C ALA A 175 5.03 23.41 19.61
N GLU A 176 4.00 24.13 20.02
CA GLU A 176 3.35 24.03 21.31
C GLU A 176 2.67 22.66 21.53
N TRP A 177 2.23 22.01 20.45
CA TRP A 177 1.57 20.71 20.46
C TRP A 177 2.54 19.55 20.59
N VAL A 178 3.72 19.65 19.98
CA VAL A 178 4.77 18.63 20.02
C VAL A 178 5.23 18.37 21.45
N THR A 179 5.23 19.42 22.30
CA THR A 179 5.62 19.33 23.72
C THR A 179 4.55 18.71 24.61
N SER A 180 3.26 18.85 24.29
CA SER A 180 2.17 18.29 25.10
C SER A 180 1.91 16.81 24.81
N SER A 181 1.98 16.37 23.56
CA SER A 181 1.78 14.98 23.17
C SER A 181 2.89 14.04 23.66
N ARG A 182 4.14 14.51 23.70
CA ARG A 182 5.28 13.76 24.29
C ARG A 182 5.19 13.60 25.81
N LYS A 183 4.56 14.52 26.55
CA LYS A 183 4.38 14.40 27.99
C LYS A 183 3.33 13.34 28.36
N LEU A 184 2.31 13.12 27.52
CA LEU A 184 1.27 12.11 27.75
C LEU A 184 1.70 10.68 27.45
N SER A 185 2.74 10.48 26.64
CA SER A 185 3.29 9.15 26.33
C SER A 185 4.36 8.66 27.32
N LEU A 186 4.74 9.49 28.31
CA LEU A 186 5.75 9.19 29.33
C LEU A 186 5.17 9.09 30.76
N SER A 187 3.84 9.18 30.88
CA SER A 187 3.09 8.98 32.12
C SER A 187 2.26 7.70 32.04
#